data_e4f12f403d0e64170866f7734db12c94
#
_entry.id   e4f12f403d0e64170866f7734db12c94
#
_cell.length_a   1.000
_cell.length_b   1.000
_cell.length_c   1.000
_cell.angle_alpha   90.00
_cell.angle_beta   90.00
_cell.angle_gamma   90.00
#
_symmetry.space_group_name_H-M   'P 1'
#
loop_
_entity.id
_entity.type
_entity.pdbx_description
1 polymer ?
#
loop_
_entity_poly.entity_id
_entity_poly.type
_entity_poly.pdbx_seq_one_letter_code
_entity_poly.pdbx_strand_id
1 'polypeptide(L)'
;MKEKIVVPYAPILVESTRSIGYSFEAAVADIIDNSISAMATEIRVCFMSQDPQWLCIEDNGWGMSSEELENAMRYGSQSSQEVRRKDDLGRFGLGLKMASLSQCRKLTVLTKKNGVTCGACWDLDYIVQQGDWVLKFFTEKEIKNMYGASWLDVNESGTVVIWEQF
;
A
#
# COMPACT_ATOMS: atom_id res chain seq x y z
N MET A 1 -1.23 3.94 -41.00
CA MET A 1 -0.72 4.23 -39.61
C MET A 1 -0.43 2.89 -38.96
N LYS A 2 0.70 2.73 -38.26
CA LYS A 2 1.00 1.51 -37.50
C LYS A 2 0.92 1.85 -36.02
N GLU A 3 0.14 1.10 -35.26
CA GLU A 3 -0.01 1.26 -33.79
C GLU A 3 0.88 0.23 -33.09
N LYS A 4 1.50 0.63 -31.98
CA LYS A 4 2.31 -0.23 -31.11
C LYS A 4 2.02 0.11 -29.66
N ILE A 5 1.71 -0.90 -28.84
CA ILE A 5 1.60 -0.75 -27.41
C ILE A 5 3.02 -0.55 -26.85
N VAL A 6 3.23 0.54 -26.11
CA VAL A 6 4.50 0.84 -25.43
C VAL A 6 4.19 0.94 -23.94
N VAL A 7 4.63 -0.07 -23.19
CA VAL A 7 4.51 -0.07 -21.73
C VAL A 7 5.64 0.78 -21.14
N PRO A 8 5.35 1.69 -20.18
CA PRO A 8 6.40 2.45 -19.51
C PRO A 8 7.39 1.53 -18.80
N TYR A 9 8.68 1.88 -18.86
CA TYR A 9 9.72 1.11 -18.18
C TYR A 9 9.64 1.32 -16.66
N ALA A 10 9.35 0.23 -15.94
CA ALA A 10 9.00 0.23 -14.53
C ALA A 10 10.05 0.90 -13.63
N PRO A 11 11.37 0.58 -13.71
CA PRO A 11 12.38 1.17 -12.84
C PRO A 11 12.44 2.69 -12.91
N ILE A 12 12.41 3.27 -14.10
CA ILE A 12 12.50 4.73 -14.28
C ILE A 12 11.21 5.41 -13.76
N LEU A 13 10.05 4.85 -14.05
CA LEU A 13 8.78 5.44 -13.62
C LEU A 13 8.64 5.41 -12.11
N VAL A 14 9.00 4.30 -11.46
CA VAL A 14 8.96 4.15 -10.01
C VAL A 14 9.90 5.15 -9.32
N GLU A 15 11.13 5.27 -9.76
CA GLU A 15 12.09 6.22 -9.19
C GLU A 15 11.65 7.68 -9.43
N SER A 16 11.01 7.99 -10.55
CA SER A 16 10.51 9.34 -10.81
C SER A 16 9.34 9.72 -9.89
N THR A 17 8.52 8.75 -9.46
CA THR A 17 7.42 9.02 -8.52
C THR A 17 7.92 9.41 -7.13
N ARG A 18 9.11 8.98 -6.72
CA ARG A 18 9.72 9.37 -5.45
C ARG A 18 10.08 10.86 -5.37
N SER A 19 10.34 11.49 -6.50
CA SER A 19 10.71 12.92 -6.58
C SER A 19 9.53 13.89 -6.54
N ILE A 20 8.30 13.42 -6.34
CA ILE A 20 7.06 14.26 -6.38
C ILE A 20 6.92 15.17 -5.15
N GLY A 21 7.83 15.12 -4.18
CA GLY A 21 7.89 16.13 -3.12
C GLY A 21 6.85 15.98 -2.01
N TYR A 22 6.40 14.75 -1.72
CA TYR A 22 5.61 14.47 -0.53
C TYR A 22 6.43 14.71 0.74
N SER A 23 5.90 15.51 1.68
CA SER A 23 6.47 15.52 3.03
C SER A 23 6.09 14.23 3.77
N PHE A 24 6.91 13.83 4.74
CA PHE A 24 6.64 12.64 5.54
C PHE A 24 5.29 12.72 6.26
N GLU A 25 4.97 13.88 6.83
CA GLU A 25 3.72 14.13 7.54
C GLU A 25 2.51 14.02 6.61
N ALA A 26 2.61 14.57 5.40
CA ALA A 26 1.53 14.48 4.41
C ALA A 26 1.33 13.03 3.96
N ALA A 27 2.42 12.29 3.77
CA ALA A 27 2.34 10.87 3.39
C ALA A 27 1.69 10.02 4.49
N VAL A 28 2.04 10.23 5.75
CA VAL A 28 1.40 9.55 6.90
C VAL A 28 -0.08 9.92 7.00
N ALA A 29 -0.41 11.21 6.81
CA ALA A 29 -1.80 11.67 6.84
C ALA A 29 -2.66 11.00 5.75
N ASP A 30 -2.15 10.85 4.53
CA ASP A 30 -2.85 10.15 3.44
C ASP A 30 -3.16 8.67 3.79
N ILE A 31 -2.26 7.98 4.50
CA ILE A 31 -2.53 6.61 4.95
C ILE A 31 -3.59 6.58 6.05
N ILE A 32 -3.53 7.53 7.00
CA ILE A 32 -4.54 7.65 8.05
C ILE A 32 -5.91 7.99 7.44
N ASP A 33 -5.98 8.86 6.44
CA ASP A 33 -7.22 9.19 5.73
C ASP A 33 -7.84 7.97 5.03
N ASN A 34 -7.01 7.05 4.49
CA ASN A 34 -7.49 5.77 3.97
C ASN A 34 -8.13 4.91 5.07
N SER A 35 -7.53 4.85 6.25
CA SER A 35 -8.08 4.13 7.41
C SER A 35 -9.41 4.72 7.88
N ILE A 36 -9.52 6.06 7.92
CA ILE A 36 -10.77 6.77 8.24
C ILE A 36 -11.84 6.46 7.18
N SER A 37 -11.47 6.49 5.90
CA SER A 37 -12.38 6.15 4.80
C SER A 37 -12.85 4.69 4.85
N ALA A 38 -12.01 3.79 5.39
CA ALA A 38 -12.36 2.40 5.68
C ALA A 38 -13.17 2.23 6.97
N MET A 39 -13.65 3.32 7.57
CA MET A 39 -14.46 3.35 8.80
C MET A 39 -13.76 2.71 10.00
N ALA A 40 -12.44 2.83 10.07
CA ALA A 40 -11.68 2.39 11.23
C ALA A 40 -12.10 3.17 12.47
N THR A 41 -12.24 2.48 13.59
CA THR A 41 -12.50 3.06 14.91
C THR A 41 -11.25 3.13 15.78
N GLU A 42 -10.21 2.40 15.38
CA GLU A 42 -8.90 2.41 16.01
C GLU A 42 -7.82 2.42 14.91
N ILE A 43 -6.88 3.34 15.04
CA ILE A 43 -5.71 3.46 14.17
C ILE A 43 -4.49 3.54 15.06
N ARG A 44 -3.49 2.71 14.82
CA ARG A 44 -2.20 2.73 15.52
C ARG A 44 -1.09 3.10 14.57
N VAL A 45 -0.18 3.94 15.03
CA VAL A 45 1.06 4.28 14.33
C VAL A 45 2.22 3.80 15.17
N CYS A 46 2.94 2.81 14.68
CA CYS A 46 4.11 2.22 15.33
C CYS A 46 5.35 2.49 14.46
N PHE A 47 6.48 2.74 15.07
CA PHE A 47 7.71 2.97 14.33
C PHE A 47 8.94 2.55 15.10
N MET A 48 10.01 2.25 14.37
CA MET A 48 11.35 2.03 14.88
C MET A 48 12.29 3.03 14.19
N SER A 49 12.93 3.89 14.99
CA SER A 49 13.86 4.89 14.49
C SER A 49 15.31 4.39 14.39
N GLN A 50 15.60 3.23 14.98
CA GLN A 50 16.90 2.58 14.90
C GLN A 50 16.92 1.56 13.77
N ASP A 51 18.10 1.26 13.25
CA ASP A 51 18.28 0.31 12.14
C ASP A 51 17.94 -1.14 12.55
N PRO A 52 17.10 -1.88 11.81
CA PRO A 52 16.38 -1.46 10.59
C PRO A 52 15.18 -0.55 10.92
N GLN A 53 15.12 0.61 10.26
CA GLN A 53 14.01 1.54 10.42
C GLN A 53 12.73 1.02 9.73
N TRP A 54 11.60 1.19 10.39
CA TRP A 54 10.27 0.90 9.82
C TRP A 54 9.19 1.79 10.43
N LEU A 55 8.12 2.00 9.66
CA LEU A 55 6.85 2.57 10.10
C LEU A 55 5.75 1.57 9.81
N CYS A 56 4.81 1.41 10.73
CA CYS A 56 3.64 0.56 10.59
C CYS A 56 2.39 1.36 10.99
N ILE A 57 1.40 1.41 10.11
CA ILE A 57 0.08 2.00 10.38
C ILE A 57 -0.93 0.86 10.33
N GLU A 58 -1.62 0.64 11.43
CA GLU A 58 -2.56 -0.46 11.66
C GLU A 58 -3.97 0.13 11.86
N ASP A 59 -4.95 -0.42 11.21
CA ASP A 59 -6.36 -0.04 11.39
C ASP A 59 -7.27 -1.25 11.52
N ASN A 60 -8.44 -1.06 12.13
CA ASN A 60 -9.50 -2.04 12.25
C ASN A 60 -10.70 -1.72 11.33
N GLY A 61 -10.45 -1.08 10.20
CA GLY A 61 -11.47 -0.79 9.18
C GLY A 61 -11.98 -2.04 8.46
N TRP A 62 -12.68 -1.84 7.35
CA TRP A 62 -13.32 -2.95 6.61
C TRP A 62 -12.34 -3.97 6.02
N GLY A 63 -11.07 -3.62 5.87
CA GLY A 63 -10.09 -4.44 5.18
C GLY A 63 -10.39 -4.63 3.69
N MET A 64 -9.59 -5.46 3.05
CA MET A 64 -9.68 -5.73 1.60
C MET A 64 -9.64 -7.24 1.34
N SER A 65 -10.38 -7.70 0.33
CA SER A 65 -10.19 -9.01 -0.27
C SER A 65 -8.88 -9.03 -1.08
N SER A 66 -8.43 -10.21 -1.50
CA SER A 66 -7.23 -10.33 -2.34
C SER A 66 -7.33 -9.55 -3.65
N GLU A 67 -8.50 -9.54 -4.28
CA GLU A 67 -8.76 -8.78 -5.50
C GLU A 67 -8.78 -7.26 -5.25
N GLU A 68 -9.42 -6.83 -4.17
CA GLU A 68 -9.41 -5.42 -3.75
C GLU A 68 -8.01 -4.94 -3.41
N LEU A 69 -7.19 -5.78 -2.73
CA LEU A 69 -5.79 -5.48 -2.44
C LEU A 69 -4.96 -5.36 -3.72
N GLU A 70 -5.10 -6.30 -4.67
CA GLU A 70 -4.41 -6.21 -5.96
C GLU A 70 -4.75 -4.91 -6.67
N ASN A 71 -6.03 -4.54 -6.74
CA ASN A 71 -6.48 -3.30 -7.35
C ASN A 71 -5.96 -2.06 -6.59
N ALA A 72 -5.96 -2.08 -5.26
CA ALA A 72 -5.41 -1.01 -4.44
C ALA A 72 -3.90 -0.84 -4.65
N MET A 73 -3.17 -1.92 -4.89
CA MET A 73 -1.72 -1.90 -5.15
C MET A 73 -1.36 -1.63 -6.61
N ARG A 74 -2.28 -1.75 -7.55
CA ARG A 74 -2.03 -1.55 -8.99
C ARG A 74 -1.74 -0.07 -9.30
N TYR A 75 -0.64 0.20 -10.00
CA TYR A 75 -0.38 1.53 -10.56
C TYR A 75 -1.35 1.82 -11.70
N GLY A 76 -2.04 2.99 -11.64
CA GLY A 76 -3.01 3.38 -12.66
C GLY A 76 -4.29 2.53 -12.64
N SER A 77 -4.77 2.13 -11.47
CA SER A 77 -6.08 1.47 -11.34
C SER A 77 -7.19 2.36 -11.90
N GLN A 78 -8.14 1.77 -12.64
CA GLN A 78 -9.19 2.46 -13.41
C GLN A 78 -10.24 3.23 -12.59
N SER A 79 -10.05 3.41 -11.30
CA SER A 79 -11.07 3.92 -10.40
C SER A 79 -11.39 5.43 -10.52
N SER A 80 -10.85 6.14 -11.50
CA SER A 80 -11.17 7.57 -11.69
C SER A 80 -12.53 7.84 -12.35
N GLN A 81 -13.23 6.82 -12.86
CA GLN A 81 -14.50 6.99 -13.60
C GLN A 81 -15.72 6.31 -12.97
N GLU A 82 -15.56 5.47 -11.95
CA GLU A 82 -16.74 4.94 -11.24
C GLU A 82 -17.29 5.98 -10.28
N VAL A 83 -18.64 6.06 -10.21
CA VAL A 83 -19.40 6.99 -9.36
C VAL A 83 -19.00 6.76 -7.90
N ARG A 84 -18.06 7.57 -7.40
CA ARG A 84 -17.58 7.53 -6.02
C ARG A 84 -18.63 8.08 -5.07
N ARG A 85 -18.70 7.53 -3.87
CA ARG A 85 -19.40 8.15 -2.75
C ARG A 85 -18.78 9.52 -2.47
N LYS A 86 -19.62 10.50 -2.13
CA LYS A 86 -19.19 11.89 -1.85
C LYS A 86 -18.17 12.02 -0.71
N ASP A 87 -17.99 10.96 0.08
CA ASP A 87 -17.15 10.92 1.28
C ASP A 87 -15.80 10.23 1.06
N ASP A 88 -15.47 9.84 -0.20
CA ASP A 88 -14.19 9.20 -0.52
C ASP A 88 -13.09 10.24 -0.65
N LEU A 89 -12.27 10.39 0.39
CA LEU A 89 -11.13 11.32 0.47
C LEU A 89 -9.99 10.96 -0.49
N GLY A 90 -9.94 9.73 -0.97
CA GLY A 90 -8.90 9.22 -1.87
C GLY A 90 -9.07 9.63 -3.34
N ARG A 91 -8.68 10.87 -3.70
CA ARG A 91 -8.97 11.50 -5.01
C ARG A 91 -8.56 10.72 -6.26
N PHE A 92 -7.57 9.79 -6.23
CA PHE A 92 -7.03 9.17 -7.45
C PHE A 92 -6.68 7.69 -7.35
N GLY A 93 -6.95 6.98 -6.24
CA GLY A 93 -6.45 5.61 -6.02
C GLY A 93 -4.91 5.50 -6.03
N LEU A 94 -4.23 6.64 -6.00
CA LEU A 94 -2.77 6.75 -6.04
C LEU A 94 -2.18 7.10 -4.67
N GLY A 95 -2.99 7.63 -3.72
CA GLY A 95 -2.53 8.14 -2.43
C GLY A 95 -1.71 7.11 -1.67
N LEU A 96 -2.22 5.90 -1.47
CA LEU A 96 -1.49 4.83 -0.78
C LEU A 96 -0.09 4.59 -1.38
N LYS A 97 0.00 4.42 -2.69
CA LYS A 97 1.25 4.07 -3.38
C LYS A 97 2.20 5.24 -3.49
N MET A 98 1.70 6.39 -3.94
CA MET A 98 2.54 7.57 -4.16
C MET A 98 3.03 8.16 -2.83
N ALA A 99 2.14 8.28 -1.84
CA ALA A 99 2.53 8.72 -0.51
C ALA A 99 3.58 7.78 0.08
N SER A 100 3.31 6.46 0.11
CA SER A 100 4.23 5.49 0.68
C SER A 100 5.57 5.42 -0.06
N LEU A 101 5.54 5.23 -1.38
CA LEU A 101 6.77 5.04 -2.16
C LEU A 101 7.59 6.33 -2.35
N SER A 102 7.03 7.50 -2.04
CA SER A 102 7.84 8.72 -1.90
C SER A 102 8.72 8.70 -0.64
N GLN A 103 8.33 7.93 0.39
CA GLN A 103 9.02 7.87 1.68
C GLN A 103 9.87 6.60 1.86
N CYS A 104 9.45 5.46 1.32
CA CYS A 104 10.12 4.18 1.51
C CYS A 104 10.42 3.48 0.17
N ARG A 105 11.34 2.54 0.17
CA ARG A 105 11.63 1.69 -0.99
C ARG A 105 10.86 0.37 -0.96
N LYS A 106 10.32 0.01 0.21
CA LYS A 106 9.54 -1.22 0.38
C LYS A 106 8.23 -0.91 1.09
N LEU A 107 7.13 -1.05 0.36
CA LEU A 107 5.77 -0.89 0.84
C LEU A 107 5.10 -2.25 0.94
N THR A 108 4.77 -2.68 2.15
CA THR A 108 3.96 -3.88 2.38
C THR A 108 2.58 -3.49 2.89
N VAL A 109 1.55 -4.11 2.34
CA VAL A 109 0.17 -3.98 2.81
C VAL A 109 -0.36 -5.37 3.16
N LEU A 110 -0.74 -5.55 4.43
CA LEU A 110 -1.46 -6.73 4.90
C LEU A 110 -2.90 -6.32 5.19
N THR A 111 -3.86 -7.19 4.93
CA THR A 111 -5.27 -6.86 5.18
C THR A 111 -6.07 -8.12 5.48
N LYS A 112 -7.13 -7.96 6.27
CA LYS A 112 -8.06 -9.03 6.62
C LYS A 112 -9.50 -8.60 6.35
N LYS A 113 -10.22 -9.43 5.63
CA LYS A 113 -11.66 -9.25 5.34
C LYS A 113 -12.37 -10.59 5.32
N ASN A 114 -13.51 -10.70 5.97
CA ASN A 114 -14.31 -11.93 6.06
C ASN A 114 -13.50 -13.16 6.55
N GLY A 115 -12.60 -12.95 7.51
CA GLY A 115 -11.75 -14.00 8.08
C GLY A 115 -10.55 -14.42 7.21
N VAL A 116 -10.40 -13.87 6.01
CA VAL A 116 -9.29 -14.17 5.11
C VAL A 116 -8.25 -13.05 5.20
N THR A 117 -7.00 -13.42 5.50
CA THR A 117 -5.85 -12.50 5.51
C THR A 117 -5.06 -12.66 4.22
N CYS A 118 -4.72 -11.54 3.59
CA CYS A 118 -3.85 -11.49 2.42
C CYS A 118 -2.84 -10.34 2.54
N GLY A 119 -1.80 -10.36 1.74
CA GLY A 119 -0.76 -9.34 1.76
C GLY A 119 -0.02 -9.22 0.45
N ALA A 120 0.40 -8.00 0.13
CA ALA A 120 1.18 -7.72 -1.06
C ALA A 120 2.28 -6.68 -0.77
N CYS A 121 3.34 -6.70 -1.56
CA CYS A 121 4.49 -5.82 -1.39
C CYS A 121 4.99 -5.27 -2.71
N TRP A 122 5.16 -3.95 -2.77
CA TRP A 122 6.04 -3.29 -3.71
C TRP A 122 7.44 -3.16 -3.10
N ASP A 123 8.42 -3.71 -3.79
CA ASP A 123 9.84 -3.65 -3.45
C ASP A 123 10.56 -3.04 -4.64
N LEU A 124 11.00 -1.78 -4.50
CA LEU A 124 11.56 -1.01 -5.61
C LEU A 124 12.87 -1.59 -6.11
N ASP A 125 13.69 -2.13 -5.22
CA ASP A 125 14.95 -2.76 -5.61
C ASP A 125 14.69 -4.04 -6.42
N TYR A 126 13.64 -4.78 -6.06
CA TYR A 126 13.22 -5.94 -6.83
C TYR A 126 12.64 -5.56 -8.20
N ILE A 127 11.85 -4.47 -8.29
CA ILE A 127 11.36 -3.93 -9.58
C ILE A 127 12.56 -3.57 -10.48
N VAL A 128 13.58 -2.91 -9.93
CA VAL A 128 14.80 -2.55 -10.68
C VAL A 128 15.52 -3.81 -11.16
N GLN A 129 15.66 -4.81 -10.29
CA GLN A 129 16.31 -6.08 -10.62
C GLN A 129 15.58 -6.86 -11.73
N GLN A 130 14.24 -6.88 -11.68
CA GLN A 130 13.41 -7.59 -12.67
C GLN A 130 13.22 -6.78 -13.97
N GLY A 131 13.38 -5.46 -13.92
CA GLY A 131 13.10 -4.56 -15.06
C GLY A 131 11.62 -4.44 -15.42
N ASP A 132 10.71 -4.90 -14.56
CA ASP A 132 9.27 -4.97 -14.82
C ASP A 132 8.44 -4.72 -13.55
N TRP A 133 7.14 -4.44 -13.75
CA TRP A 133 6.14 -4.25 -12.69
C TRP A 133 5.82 -5.59 -12.01
N VAL A 134 6.53 -5.93 -10.95
CA VAL A 134 6.33 -7.17 -10.20
C VAL A 134 5.85 -6.87 -8.79
N LEU A 135 4.58 -7.12 -8.52
CA LEU A 135 3.98 -7.08 -7.19
C LEU A 135 4.13 -8.46 -6.54
N LYS A 136 4.71 -8.51 -5.34
CA LYS A 136 4.85 -9.73 -4.57
C LYS A 136 3.59 -9.96 -3.74
N PHE A 137 3.06 -11.19 -3.72
CA PHE A 137 1.99 -11.62 -2.83
C PHE A 137 2.54 -12.59 -1.80
N PHE A 138 2.05 -12.49 -0.57
CA PHE A 138 2.50 -13.32 0.53
C PHE A 138 1.55 -14.47 0.80
N THR A 139 2.12 -15.61 1.18
CA THR A 139 1.37 -16.74 1.75
C THR A 139 0.97 -16.43 3.20
N GLU A 140 -0.06 -17.10 3.72
CA GLU A 140 -0.47 -16.95 5.13
C GLU A 140 0.68 -17.22 6.12
N LYS A 141 1.57 -18.17 5.80
CA LYS A 141 2.72 -18.50 6.63
C LYS A 141 3.72 -17.35 6.72
N GLU A 142 3.94 -16.66 5.62
CA GLU A 142 4.84 -15.49 5.59
C GLU A 142 4.22 -14.33 6.36
N ILE A 143 2.92 -14.07 6.18
CA ILE A 143 2.20 -12.99 6.87
C ILE A 143 2.30 -13.14 8.39
N LYS A 144 2.14 -14.35 8.94
CA LYS A 144 2.18 -14.61 10.40
C LYS A 144 3.47 -14.15 11.08
N ASN A 145 4.56 -14.01 10.33
CA ASN A 145 5.86 -13.59 10.85
C ASN A 145 6.17 -12.10 10.60
N MET A 146 5.23 -11.34 10.02
CA MET A 146 5.42 -9.92 9.70
C MET A 146 4.96 -9.00 10.83
N TYR A 147 5.50 -7.78 10.84
CA TYR A 147 4.99 -6.71 11.69
C TYR A 147 3.49 -6.49 11.41
N GLY A 148 2.73 -6.23 12.46
CA GLY A 148 1.30 -5.97 12.36
C GLY A 148 0.43 -7.22 12.13
N ALA A 149 1.00 -8.42 11.90
CA ALA A 149 0.19 -9.64 11.75
C ALA A 149 -0.68 -9.92 12.98
N SER A 150 -0.12 -9.74 14.18
CA SER A 150 -0.85 -9.89 15.46
C SER A 150 -2.03 -8.92 15.59
N TRP A 151 -1.98 -7.76 14.96
CA TRP A 151 -3.10 -6.82 14.89
C TRP A 151 -4.28 -7.42 14.12
N LEU A 152 -4.01 -8.04 12.97
CA LEU A 152 -5.04 -8.70 12.16
C LEU A 152 -5.58 -9.98 12.81
N ASP A 153 -4.79 -10.65 13.66
CA ASP A 153 -5.25 -11.84 14.38
C ASP A 153 -6.34 -11.51 15.41
N VAL A 154 -6.23 -10.36 16.09
CA VAL A 154 -7.17 -9.95 17.16
C VAL A 154 -8.37 -9.16 16.64
N ASN A 155 -8.32 -8.62 15.42
CA ASN A 155 -9.39 -7.88 14.80
C ASN A 155 -10.17 -8.73 13.79
N GLU A 156 -11.48 -8.49 13.63
CA GLU A 156 -12.31 -9.18 12.63
C GLU A 156 -11.92 -8.79 11.19
N SER A 157 -11.54 -7.52 11.00
CA SER A 157 -11.09 -6.95 9.74
C SER A 157 -10.09 -5.83 10.01
N GLY A 158 -9.41 -5.37 8.98
CA GLY A 158 -8.47 -4.24 9.09
C GLY A 158 -7.39 -4.27 8.03
N THR A 159 -6.54 -3.25 8.10
CA THR A 159 -5.39 -3.10 7.21
C THR A 159 -4.15 -2.70 8.00
N VAL A 160 -3.01 -3.18 7.54
CA VAL A 160 -1.68 -2.85 8.07
C VAL A 160 -0.81 -2.40 6.91
N VAL A 161 -0.33 -1.17 6.98
CA VAL A 161 0.60 -0.59 6.00
C VAL A 161 1.97 -0.49 6.63
N ILE A 162 2.99 -1.08 6.00
CA ILE A 162 4.35 -1.12 6.52
C ILE A 162 5.29 -0.45 5.52
N TRP A 163 6.08 0.50 6.00
CA TRP A 163 7.15 1.16 5.26
C TRP A 163 8.49 0.70 5.79
N GLU A 164 9.34 0.25 4.89
CA GLU A 164 10.71 -0.19 5.18
C GLU A 164 11.67 0.40 4.14
N GLN A 165 12.95 0.53 4.47
CA GLN A 165 13.99 1.04 3.57
C GLN A 165 13.69 2.49 3.14
N PHE A 166 13.80 3.40 4.07
CA PHE A 166 13.59 4.86 3.85
C PHE A 166 14.65 5.50 2.98
#